data_ba841224e328f520f1d892c9173225e4
#
_entry.id   ba841224e328f520f1d892c9173225e4
#
_cell.length_a   1.000
_cell.length_b   1.000
_cell.length_c   1.000
_cell.angle_alpha   90.00
_cell.angle_beta   90.00
_cell.angle_gamma   90.00
#
_symmetry.space_group_name_H-M   'P 1'
#
loop_
_entity.id
_entity.type
_entity.pdbx_description
1 polymer ?
#
loop_
_entity_poly.entity_id
_entity_poly.type
_entity_poly.pdbx_seq_one_letter_code
_entity_poly.pdbx_strand_id
1 'polypeptide(L)'
;ATSEGALIAEFAHEQAHEIADLEYFEDLVRGVLRHVAQLDQALAGFIDRKVDEVDPIERAALRIAAYELLHRPDVPYRVVINEAIDSTKRFGSEHGHTYVNGVLDKAALALRGSESQAARPR
;
A
#
# COMPACT_ATOMS: atom_id res chain seq x y z
N ALA A 1 -22.11 -3.84 -2.89
CA ALA A 1 -20.70 -3.94 -2.51
C ALA A 1 -19.86 -2.97 -3.33
N THR A 2 -18.93 -2.31 -2.69
CA THR A 2 -18.02 -1.39 -3.36
C THR A 2 -17.04 -2.19 -4.22
N SER A 3 -16.89 -1.80 -5.49
CA SER A 3 -15.95 -2.48 -6.38
C SER A 3 -14.51 -2.23 -5.91
N GLU A 4 -13.61 -3.17 -6.23
CA GLU A 4 -12.20 -3.03 -5.93
C GLU A 4 -11.62 -1.74 -6.53
N GLY A 5 -11.98 -1.44 -7.78
CA GLY A 5 -11.51 -0.22 -8.43
C GLY A 5 -11.99 1.04 -7.74
N ALA A 6 -13.23 1.07 -7.25
CA ALA A 6 -13.77 2.22 -6.53
C ALA A 6 -13.04 2.41 -5.19
N LEU A 7 -12.74 1.32 -4.51
CA LEU A 7 -12.02 1.38 -3.23
C LEU A 7 -10.59 1.87 -3.43
N ILE A 8 -9.90 1.38 -4.43
CA ILE A 8 -8.55 1.85 -4.79
C ILE A 8 -8.58 3.35 -5.10
N ALA A 9 -9.56 3.79 -5.88
CA ALA A 9 -9.69 5.20 -6.25
C ALA A 9 -9.92 6.08 -5.02
N GLU A 10 -10.72 5.61 -4.07
CA GLU A 10 -10.99 6.36 -2.85
C GLU A 10 -9.75 6.52 -1.99
N PHE A 11 -8.97 5.44 -1.84
CA PHE A 11 -7.69 5.50 -1.11
C PHE A 11 -6.70 6.42 -1.81
N ALA A 12 -6.57 6.29 -3.13
CA ALA A 12 -5.65 7.12 -3.90
C ALA A 12 -6.04 8.60 -3.83
N HIS A 13 -7.34 8.90 -3.81
CA HIS A 13 -7.83 10.28 -3.68
C HIS A 13 -7.40 10.90 -2.34
N GLU A 14 -7.47 10.13 -1.26
CA GLU A 14 -7.01 10.60 0.04
C GLU A 14 -5.52 10.92 0.05
N GLN A 15 -4.70 10.03 -0.55
CA GLN A 15 -3.27 10.27 -0.65
C GLN A 15 -2.95 11.49 -1.52
N ALA A 16 -3.63 11.63 -2.65
CA ALA A 16 -3.42 12.75 -3.56
C ALA A 16 -3.83 14.08 -2.93
N HIS A 17 -4.84 14.07 -2.07
CA HIS A 17 -5.26 15.26 -1.37
C HIS A 17 -4.14 15.82 -0.49
N GLU A 18 -3.41 14.95 0.19
CA GLU A 18 -2.29 15.35 1.03
C GLU A 18 -1.09 15.80 0.20
N ILE A 19 -0.90 15.17 -0.96
CA ILE A 19 0.21 15.46 -1.86
C ILE A 19 -0.14 16.62 -2.81
N ALA A 20 -1.43 16.88 -3.00
CA ALA A 20 -1.97 17.90 -3.90
C ALA A 20 -1.51 17.69 -5.34
N ASP A 21 -1.48 16.43 -5.80
CA ASP A 21 -0.97 16.05 -7.11
C ASP A 21 -1.93 15.11 -7.83
N LEU A 22 -2.64 15.65 -8.82
CA LEU A 22 -3.61 14.89 -9.60
C LEU A 22 -2.95 13.81 -10.46
N GLU A 23 -1.76 14.08 -10.98
CA GLU A 23 -1.02 13.08 -11.77
C GLU A 23 -0.65 11.88 -10.90
N TYR A 24 -0.26 12.12 -9.66
CA TYR A 24 0.05 11.07 -8.71
C TYR A 24 -1.19 10.21 -8.42
N PHE A 25 -2.33 10.85 -8.22
CA PHE A 25 -3.59 10.15 -8.02
C PHE A 25 -3.90 9.21 -9.20
N GLU A 26 -3.79 9.73 -10.42
CA GLU A 26 -4.05 8.94 -11.63
C GLU A 26 -3.06 7.79 -11.75
N ASP A 27 -1.80 8.02 -11.44
CA ASP A 27 -0.77 6.99 -11.47
C ASP A 27 -1.09 5.86 -10.50
N LEU A 28 -1.49 6.20 -9.27
CA LEU A 28 -1.84 5.18 -8.28
C LEU A 28 -3.01 4.32 -8.74
N VAL A 29 -4.09 4.94 -9.20
CA VAL A 29 -5.28 4.18 -9.63
C VAL A 29 -4.93 3.29 -10.82
N ARG A 30 -4.35 3.89 -11.85
CA ARG A 30 -4.03 3.16 -13.09
C ARG A 30 -2.97 2.09 -12.84
N GLY A 31 -1.95 2.43 -12.07
CA GLY A 31 -0.84 1.54 -11.80
C GLY A 31 -1.27 0.32 -11.00
N VAL A 32 -2.07 0.51 -9.95
CA VAL A 32 -2.55 -0.61 -9.14
C VAL A 32 -3.43 -1.53 -9.98
N LEU A 33 -4.39 -0.96 -10.73
CA LEU A 33 -5.30 -1.78 -11.53
C LEU A 33 -4.56 -2.53 -12.63
N ARG A 34 -3.53 -1.92 -13.22
CA ARG A 34 -2.74 -2.56 -14.28
C ARG A 34 -1.83 -3.67 -13.74
N HIS A 35 -1.33 -3.56 -12.51
CA HIS A 35 -0.32 -4.44 -11.96
C HIS A 35 -0.82 -5.34 -10.83
N VAL A 36 -2.13 -5.55 -10.72
CA VAL A 36 -2.71 -6.32 -9.60
C VAL A 36 -2.01 -7.66 -9.39
N ALA A 37 -1.80 -8.43 -10.46
CA ALA A 37 -1.16 -9.75 -10.34
C ALA A 37 0.26 -9.65 -9.78
N GLN A 38 1.04 -8.68 -10.25
CA GLN A 38 2.40 -8.44 -9.75
C GLN A 38 2.38 -8.04 -8.28
N LEU A 39 1.46 -7.15 -7.91
CA LEU A 39 1.38 -6.64 -6.54
C LEU A 39 0.96 -7.77 -5.58
N ASP A 40 0.00 -8.57 -5.98
CA ASP A 40 -0.46 -9.69 -5.16
C ASP A 40 0.66 -10.72 -4.98
N GLN A 41 1.43 -10.98 -6.03
CA GLN A 41 2.57 -11.89 -5.95
C GLN A 41 3.64 -11.34 -5.00
N ALA A 42 3.90 -10.04 -5.06
CA ALA A 42 4.87 -9.40 -4.17
C ALA A 42 4.44 -9.45 -2.71
N LEU A 43 3.13 -9.36 -2.45
CA LEU A 43 2.58 -9.40 -1.09
C LEU A 43 2.45 -10.82 -0.54
N ALA A 44 2.35 -11.83 -1.41
CA ALA A 44 2.01 -13.19 -1.02
C ALA A 44 2.94 -13.78 0.05
N GLY A 45 4.21 -13.41 0.03
CA GLY A 45 5.19 -13.90 1.01
C GLY A 45 5.07 -13.25 2.38
N PHE A 46 4.28 -12.20 2.52
CA PHE A 46 4.20 -11.40 3.76
C PHE A 46 2.82 -11.43 4.41
N ILE A 47 1.82 -11.99 3.73
CA ILE A 47 0.48 -12.16 4.29
C ILE A 47 0.31 -13.62 4.70
N ASP A 48 -0.51 -13.84 5.73
CA ASP A 48 -0.70 -15.15 6.35
C ASP A 48 -1.88 -15.93 5.76
N ARG A 49 -2.47 -15.41 4.70
CA ARG A 49 -3.65 -16.00 4.05
C ARG A 49 -3.62 -15.63 2.57
N LYS A 50 -4.57 -16.15 1.80
CA LYS A 50 -4.69 -15.75 0.41
C LYS A 50 -5.12 -14.29 0.32
N VAL A 51 -4.67 -13.59 -0.72
CA VAL A 51 -5.00 -12.19 -0.90
C VAL A 51 -6.52 -11.98 -0.96
N ASP A 52 -7.26 -12.92 -1.53
CA ASP A 52 -8.72 -12.84 -1.60
C ASP A 52 -9.40 -12.92 -0.23
N GLU A 53 -8.71 -13.46 0.77
CA GLU A 53 -9.21 -13.61 2.12
C GLU A 53 -8.88 -12.42 3.01
N VAL A 54 -8.07 -11.49 2.52
CA VAL A 54 -7.76 -10.25 3.25
C VAL A 54 -8.96 -9.31 3.15
N ASP A 55 -9.29 -8.64 4.25
CA ASP A 55 -10.35 -7.64 4.26
C ASP A 55 -10.18 -6.66 3.10
N PRO A 56 -11.23 -6.31 2.36
CA PRO A 56 -11.11 -5.45 1.17
C PRO A 56 -10.42 -4.11 1.41
N ILE A 57 -10.64 -3.50 2.56
CA ILE A 57 -10.01 -2.21 2.89
C ILE A 57 -8.51 -2.39 3.11
N GLU A 58 -8.13 -3.41 3.90
CA GLU A 58 -6.73 -3.73 4.15
C GLU A 58 -6.04 -4.14 2.85
N ARG A 59 -6.73 -4.93 2.02
CA ARG A 59 -6.21 -5.36 0.73
C ARG A 59 -5.93 -4.16 -0.20
N ALA A 60 -6.84 -3.21 -0.25
CA ALA A 60 -6.65 -2.01 -1.06
C ALA A 60 -5.44 -1.21 -0.58
N ALA A 61 -5.31 -1.02 0.73
CA ALA A 61 -4.16 -0.31 1.31
C ALA A 61 -2.85 -1.03 0.99
N LEU A 62 -2.83 -2.35 1.12
CA LEU A 62 -1.64 -3.15 0.82
C LEU A 62 -1.26 -3.09 -0.65
N ARG A 63 -2.24 -3.15 -1.55
CA ARG A 63 -1.97 -3.06 -2.99
C ARG A 63 -1.42 -1.71 -3.39
N ILE A 64 -1.98 -0.62 -2.87
CA ILE A 64 -1.45 0.73 -3.14
C ILE A 64 -0.02 0.84 -2.62
N ALA A 65 0.22 0.40 -1.39
CA ALA A 65 1.56 0.46 -0.80
C ALA A 65 2.55 -0.38 -1.60
N ALA A 66 2.17 -1.59 -2.01
CA ALA A 66 3.04 -2.44 -2.83
C ALA A 66 3.39 -1.77 -4.16
N TYR A 67 2.41 -1.12 -4.78
CA TYR A 67 2.67 -0.37 -6.01
C TYR A 67 3.69 0.74 -5.77
N GLU A 68 3.51 1.51 -4.71
CA GLU A 68 4.45 2.60 -4.40
C GLU A 68 5.85 2.06 -4.08
N LEU A 69 5.93 0.97 -3.33
CA LEU A 69 7.23 0.36 -3.02
C LEU A 69 7.96 -0.12 -4.26
N LEU A 70 7.24 -0.68 -5.23
CA LEU A 70 7.83 -1.26 -6.43
C LEU A 70 8.03 -0.25 -7.56
N HIS A 71 7.11 0.68 -7.74
CA HIS A 71 7.06 1.54 -8.92
C HIS A 71 7.27 3.03 -8.65
N ARG A 72 7.27 3.44 -7.39
CA ARG A 72 7.48 4.84 -7.02
C ARG A 72 8.64 4.97 -6.04
N PRO A 73 9.87 4.73 -6.50
CA PRO A 73 11.04 4.84 -5.63
C PRO A 73 11.31 6.24 -5.11
N ASP A 74 10.70 7.26 -5.74
CA ASP A 74 10.74 8.64 -5.29
C ASP A 74 9.98 8.86 -3.97
N VAL A 75 9.07 7.94 -3.59
CA VAL A 75 8.34 8.02 -2.33
C VAL A 75 9.07 7.17 -1.29
N PRO A 76 9.56 7.77 -0.19
CA PRO A 76 10.26 7.01 0.85
C PRO A 76 9.37 5.91 1.44
N TYR A 77 9.97 4.76 1.76
CA TYR A 77 9.19 3.62 2.25
C TYR A 77 8.43 3.94 3.55
N ARG A 78 8.97 4.79 4.39
CA ARG A 78 8.27 5.19 5.63
C ARG A 78 7.03 5.99 5.35
N VAL A 79 7.06 6.84 4.33
CA VAL A 79 5.89 7.60 3.88
C VAL A 79 4.84 6.63 3.34
N VAL A 80 5.26 5.65 2.53
CA VAL A 80 4.34 4.63 2.01
C VAL A 80 3.61 3.92 3.14
N ILE A 81 4.35 3.46 4.14
CA ILE A 81 3.76 2.74 5.28
C ILE A 81 2.82 3.63 6.07
N ASN A 82 3.25 4.86 6.39
CA ASN A 82 2.43 5.77 7.19
C ASN A 82 1.12 6.13 6.48
N GLU A 83 1.17 6.36 5.17
CA GLU A 83 -0.03 6.65 4.39
C GLU A 83 -0.99 5.46 4.37
N ALA A 84 -0.45 4.25 4.22
CA ALA A 84 -1.27 3.04 4.24
C ALA A 84 -1.95 2.84 5.59
N ILE A 85 -1.23 3.09 6.68
CA ILE A 85 -1.77 2.99 8.04
C ILE A 85 -2.89 4.02 8.23
N ASP A 86 -2.65 5.27 7.85
CA ASP A 86 -3.62 6.35 8.01
C ASP A 86 -4.89 6.07 7.21
N SER A 87 -4.75 5.62 5.97
CA SER A 87 -5.89 5.27 5.13
C SER A 87 -6.69 4.11 5.73
N THR A 88 -6.00 3.10 6.25
CA THR A 88 -6.67 1.96 6.86
C THR A 88 -7.43 2.37 8.12
N LYS A 89 -6.86 3.23 8.94
CA LYS A 89 -7.55 3.77 10.12
C LYS A 89 -8.79 4.56 9.72
N ARG A 90 -8.71 5.31 8.63
CA ARG A 90 -9.80 6.18 8.19
C ARG A 90 -10.97 5.40 7.62
N PHE A 91 -10.71 4.35 6.85
CA PHE A 91 -11.73 3.60 6.12
C PHE A 91 -11.99 2.22 6.71
N GLY A 92 -11.11 1.70 7.55
CA GLY A 92 -11.14 0.32 8.00
C GLY A 92 -11.55 0.15 9.45
N SER A 93 -11.45 -1.09 9.91
CA SER A 93 -11.69 -1.44 11.30
C SER A 93 -10.52 -0.96 12.17
N GLU A 94 -10.79 -0.88 13.47
CA GLU A 94 -9.84 -0.42 14.46
C GLU A 94 -8.52 -1.23 14.47
N HIS A 95 -8.58 -2.51 14.10
CA HIS A 95 -7.42 -3.39 14.13
C HIS A 95 -6.73 -3.60 12.78
N GLY A 96 -7.37 -3.18 11.69
CA GLY A 96 -6.84 -3.40 10.35
C GLY A 96 -5.48 -2.76 10.12
N HIS A 97 -5.26 -1.59 10.70
CA HIS A 97 -4.00 -0.87 10.51
C HIS A 97 -2.81 -1.60 11.15
N THR A 98 -3.02 -2.35 12.22
CA THR A 98 -1.95 -3.15 12.84
C THR A 98 -1.49 -4.26 11.92
N TYR A 99 -2.44 -4.94 11.27
CA TYR A 99 -2.14 -5.97 10.29
C TYR A 99 -1.38 -5.38 9.09
N VAL A 100 -1.87 -4.28 8.54
CA VAL A 100 -1.24 -3.59 7.41
C VAL A 100 0.18 -3.18 7.76
N ASN A 101 0.38 -2.61 8.96
CA ASN A 101 1.70 -2.20 9.41
C ASN A 101 2.66 -3.39 9.46
N GLY A 102 2.24 -4.50 10.05
CA GLY A 102 3.06 -5.70 10.16
C GLY A 102 3.47 -6.27 8.81
N VAL A 103 2.54 -6.32 7.88
CA VAL A 103 2.83 -6.81 6.52
C VAL A 103 3.81 -5.87 5.82
N LEU A 104 3.58 -4.56 5.88
CA LEU A 104 4.39 -3.59 5.15
C LEU A 104 5.79 -3.42 5.72
N ASP A 105 5.97 -3.59 7.02
CA ASP A 105 7.31 -3.57 7.61
C ASP A 105 8.18 -4.65 6.98
N LYS A 106 7.65 -5.85 6.81
CA LYS A 106 8.36 -6.95 6.18
C LYS A 106 8.53 -6.74 4.68
N ALA A 107 7.47 -6.29 4.00
CA ALA A 107 7.52 -6.07 2.57
C ALA A 107 8.52 -4.97 2.20
N ALA A 108 8.60 -3.90 2.97
CA ALA A 108 9.55 -2.82 2.72
C ALA A 108 10.99 -3.30 2.82
N LEU A 109 11.30 -4.17 3.79
CA LEU A 109 12.63 -4.75 3.90
C LEU A 109 13.00 -5.57 2.67
N ALA A 110 12.06 -6.32 2.13
CA ALA A 110 12.31 -7.17 0.97
C ALA A 110 12.33 -6.38 -0.34
N LEU A 111 11.42 -5.42 -0.50
CA LEU A 111 11.25 -4.69 -1.76
C LEU A 111 12.15 -3.46 -1.86
N ARG A 112 12.57 -2.91 -0.73
CA ARG A 112 13.46 -1.73 -0.66
C ARG A 112 14.56 -1.92 0.37
N GLY A 113 15.22 -3.07 0.32
CA GLY A 113 16.22 -3.42 1.32
C GLY A 113 17.32 -2.39 1.49
N SER A 114 17.83 -1.82 0.40
CA SER A 114 18.90 -0.83 0.49
C SER A 114 18.46 0.47 1.14
N GLU A 115 17.26 0.96 0.84
CA GLU A 115 16.71 2.15 1.48
C GLU A 115 16.45 1.89 2.97
N SER A 116 15.86 0.73 3.28
CA SER A 116 15.56 0.33 4.64
C SER A 116 16.81 0.21 5.49
N GLN A 117 17.88 -0.37 4.94
CA GLN A 117 19.16 -0.49 5.64
C GLN A 117 19.80 0.88 5.89
N ALA A 118 19.73 1.76 4.90
CA ALA A 118 20.30 3.12 5.04
C ALA A 118 19.59 3.92 6.13
N ALA A 119 18.30 3.66 6.36
CA ALA A 119 17.51 4.37 7.36
C ALA A 119 17.69 3.83 8.78
N ARG A 120 18.34 2.66 8.95
CA ARG A 120 18.53 2.07 10.28
C ARG A 120 19.71 2.68 10.98
N PRO A 121 19.60 2.99 12.28
CA PRO A 121 20.75 3.39 13.07
C PRO A 121 21.76 2.24 13.12
N ARG A 122 22.99 2.56 13.00
CA ARG A 122 24.06 1.57 13.13
C ARG A 122 24.48 1.42 14.59
#